data_3316143b3e19770f56d2b5fd4e198aeb
#
_entry.id   3316143b3e19770f56d2b5fd4e198aeb
#
_cell.length_a   1.000
_cell.length_b   1.000
_cell.length_c   1.000
_cell.angle_alpha   90.00
_cell.angle_beta   90.00
_cell.angle_gamma   90.00
#
_symmetry.space_group_name_H-M   'P 1'
#
loop_
_entity.id
_entity.type
_entity.pdbx_description
1 polymer ?
#
loop_
_entity_poly.entity_id
_entity_poly.type
_entity_poly.pdbx_seq_one_letter_code
_entity_poly.pdbx_strand_id
1 'polypeptide(L)'
;MSKLSENNTSRLASLDILRGFDLFLLVFFQPVFAALARQLNLPFLNDILYQFDHEVWEGFRFWDLVMPLFLFMTGASMPFSLSKYVGMSGSYWPVYRRILRRVFLLFIFGMIVQGNLLGLDGSHIYLYSNTLQSIAVGYFIAAVIQLHFSFRWQIGITLLLLFIYWIPMTFLGDFTPAGNFAEQVDRCVLGRFRDGVFWNEDGTWSFSPYYNYTWIWSSLTFGVTVMLGAFAGKIMKEGKANRKKVVQTLSVIGVLLVGLAMLWSLQMPIIKRLWTGSMTLLSGGYCFLLMALFYYWIDYKGHSRGLNWLKVYGMNSITAYLLGEVVNFRCIADSVSYGLKQYMGDYYPVWLTFANYLILFFLLRMMYKRGLFLKV
;
A
#
# COMPACT_ATOMS: atom_id res chain seq x y z
N MET A 1 -1.50 -23.92 23.85
CA MET A 1 -0.35 -23.51 23.00
C MET A 1 -0.11 -24.37 21.75
N SER A 2 -0.85 -25.48 21.49
CA SER A 2 -0.55 -26.45 20.42
C SER A 2 -1.30 -26.24 19.09
N LYS A 3 -2.34 -25.42 19.01
CA LYS A 3 -3.09 -25.21 17.73
C LYS A 3 -2.54 -24.12 16.80
N LEU A 4 -1.53 -23.35 17.23
CA LEU A 4 -0.87 -22.32 16.42
C LEU A 4 0.31 -22.87 15.58
N SER A 5 0.79 -24.09 15.86
CA SER A 5 1.98 -24.64 15.21
C SER A 5 1.70 -25.38 13.91
N GLU A 6 0.51 -25.96 13.71
CA GLU A 6 0.23 -26.83 12.55
C GLU A 6 -0.20 -26.09 11.28
N ASN A 7 -0.70 -24.85 11.39
CA ASN A 7 -1.07 -24.04 10.21
C ASN A 7 0.05 -23.15 9.64
N ASN A 8 1.26 -23.26 10.16
CA ASN A 8 2.36 -22.31 9.89
C ASN A 8 3.33 -22.77 8.78
N THR A 9 3.12 -23.94 8.18
CA THR A 9 4.09 -24.53 7.22
C THR A 9 4.00 -23.98 5.79
N SER A 10 3.03 -23.14 5.46
CA SER A 10 2.88 -22.56 4.11
C SER A 10 3.16 -21.05 4.01
N ARG A 11 3.23 -20.34 5.12
CA ARG A 11 3.47 -18.88 5.13
C ARG A 11 4.97 -18.57 5.11
N LEU A 12 5.38 -17.65 4.21
CA LEU A 12 6.74 -17.14 4.17
C LEU A 12 6.89 -16.03 5.22
N ALA A 13 7.90 -16.19 6.09
CA ALA A 13 8.14 -15.23 7.17
C ALA A 13 8.56 -13.85 6.63
N SER A 14 9.32 -13.83 5.52
CA SER A 14 9.71 -12.59 4.85
C SER A 14 8.53 -11.74 4.41
N LEU A 15 7.45 -12.35 3.90
CA LEU A 15 6.24 -11.63 3.50
C LEU A 15 5.57 -10.92 4.68
N ASP A 16 5.39 -11.62 5.80
CA ASP A 16 4.75 -11.03 7.00
C ASP A 16 5.64 -9.96 7.64
N ILE A 17 6.97 -10.16 7.64
CA ILE A 17 7.92 -9.20 8.21
C ILE A 17 8.04 -7.96 7.31
N LEU A 18 8.13 -8.11 5.99
CA LEU A 18 8.20 -6.96 5.06
C LEU A 18 6.92 -6.11 5.14
N ARG A 19 5.74 -6.75 5.18
CA ARG A 19 4.48 -6.04 5.40
C ARG A 19 4.47 -5.30 6.74
N GLY A 20 5.01 -5.93 7.79
CA GLY A 20 5.14 -5.31 9.09
C GLY A 20 6.13 -4.16 9.11
N PHE A 21 7.21 -4.25 8.34
CA PHE A 21 8.18 -3.17 8.18
C PHE A 21 7.53 -1.93 7.52
N ASP A 22 6.80 -2.14 6.43
CA ASP A 22 6.09 -1.08 5.72
C ASP A 22 5.09 -0.36 6.65
N LEU A 23 4.29 -1.12 7.39
CA LEU A 23 3.36 -0.56 8.37
C LEU A 23 4.04 0.12 9.56
N PHE A 24 5.14 -0.43 10.05
CA PHE A 24 5.91 0.23 11.10
C PHE A 24 6.43 1.58 10.64
N LEU A 25 6.94 1.66 9.41
CA LEU A 25 7.35 2.94 8.82
C LEU A 25 6.17 3.92 8.78
N LEU A 26 5.00 3.48 8.33
CA LEU A 26 3.81 4.32 8.15
C LEU A 26 3.20 4.79 9.48
N VAL A 27 2.91 3.83 10.38
CA VAL A 27 2.11 4.13 11.58
C VAL A 27 2.93 4.34 12.86
N PHE A 28 4.24 4.30 12.79
CA PHE A 28 5.08 4.55 13.97
C PHE A 28 6.29 5.43 13.64
N PHE A 29 7.15 4.95 12.73
CA PHE A 29 8.45 5.58 12.53
C PHE A 29 8.33 6.99 11.96
N GLN A 30 7.64 7.16 10.85
CA GLN A 30 7.54 8.45 10.16
C GLN A 30 6.92 9.55 11.05
N PRO A 31 5.74 9.34 11.69
CA PRO A 31 5.16 10.42 12.51
C PRO A 31 6.01 10.77 13.72
N VAL A 32 6.67 9.79 14.35
CA VAL A 32 7.56 10.05 15.49
C VAL A 32 8.84 10.75 15.05
N PHE A 33 9.45 10.27 13.95
CA PHE A 33 10.64 10.88 13.36
C PHE A 33 10.36 12.32 12.90
N ALA A 34 9.23 12.56 12.23
CA ALA A 34 8.83 13.90 11.79
C ALA A 34 8.62 14.85 12.98
N ALA A 35 7.98 14.40 14.06
CA ALA A 35 7.82 15.20 15.26
C ALA A 35 9.17 15.56 15.89
N LEU A 36 10.09 14.58 15.97
CA LEU A 36 11.43 14.80 16.53
C LEU A 36 12.30 15.70 15.62
N ALA A 37 12.31 15.44 14.31
CA ALA A 37 13.12 16.21 13.36
C ALA A 37 12.70 17.70 13.34
N ARG A 38 11.39 17.97 13.35
CA ARG A 38 10.86 19.34 13.42
C ARG A 38 11.23 20.03 14.74
N GLN A 39 11.23 19.31 15.85
CA GLN A 39 11.59 19.86 17.16
C GLN A 39 13.09 20.17 17.26
N LEU A 40 13.95 19.30 16.74
CA LEU A 40 15.40 19.49 16.73
C LEU A 40 15.85 20.53 15.68
N ASN A 41 15.10 20.66 14.60
CA ASN A 41 15.36 21.59 13.48
C ASN A 41 16.82 21.58 12.97
N LEU A 42 17.40 20.39 12.86
CA LEU A 42 18.76 20.20 12.35
C LEU A 42 18.74 19.99 10.83
N PRO A 43 19.62 20.67 10.05
CA PRO A 43 19.58 20.58 8.58
C PRO A 43 19.60 19.14 8.05
N PHE A 44 20.51 18.29 8.56
CA PHE A 44 20.60 16.90 8.09
C PHE A 44 19.34 16.07 8.39
N LEU A 45 18.62 16.37 9.48
CA LEU A 45 17.33 15.69 9.78
C LEU A 45 16.21 16.17 8.85
N ASN A 46 16.25 17.42 8.45
CA ASN A 46 15.32 17.97 7.48
C ASN A 46 15.54 17.35 6.10
N ASP A 47 16.79 17.10 5.69
CA ASP A 47 17.12 16.40 4.45
C ASP A 47 16.62 14.95 4.46
N ILE A 48 16.73 14.26 5.61
CA ILE A 48 16.16 12.93 5.78
C ILE A 48 14.63 13.01 5.77
N LEU A 49 14.04 13.97 6.51
CA LEU A 49 12.59 14.15 6.59
C LEU A 49 11.98 14.41 5.20
N TYR A 50 12.71 15.13 4.32
CA TYR A 50 12.32 15.34 2.94
C TYR A 50 12.06 14.03 2.18
N GLN A 51 12.81 12.95 2.46
CA GLN A 51 12.57 11.63 1.87
C GLN A 51 11.33 10.92 2.43
N PHE A 52 10.82 11.37 3.60
CA PHE A 52 9.59 10.86 4.21
C PHE A 52 8.34 11.69 3.88
N ASP A 53 8.47 12.66 2.97
CA ASP A 53 7.35 13.36 2.35
C ASP A 53 7.10 12.82 0.93
N HIS A 54 5.90 13.04 0.42
CA HIS A 54 5.57 12.70 -0.97
C HIS A 54 6.14 13.72 -1.95
N GLU A 55 6.57 13.22 -3.12
CA GLU A 55 6.91 14.12 -4.22
C GLU A 55 5.67 14.91 -4.66
N VAL A 56 5.90 16.19 -4.94
CA VAL A 56 4.79 17.11 -5.27
C VAL A 56 4.13 16.71 -6.59
N TRP A 57 4.92 16.40 -7.62
CA TRP A 57 4.40 15.98 -8.92
C TRP A 57 5.33 14.97 -9.60
N GLU A 58 6.32 15.41 -10.35
CA GLU A 58 7.28 14.56 -11.05
C GLU A 58 8.47 14.22 -10.14
N GLY A 59 8.81 12.94 -10.07
CA GLY A 59 9.89 12.43 -9.26
C GLY A 59 9.49 11.24 -8.42
N PHE A 60 10.41 10.85 -7.52
CA PHE A 60 10.22 9.72 -6.63
C PHE A 60 11.05 9.89 -5.37
N ARG A 61 10.40 9.89 -4.22
CA ARG A 61 11.03 9.87 -2.90
C ARG A 61 10.81 8.51 -2.23
N PHE A 62 11.58 8.25 -1.21
CA PHE A 62 11.46 7.00 -0.45
C PHE A 62 10.01 6.72 0.01
N TRP A 63 9.31 7.77 0.47
CA TRP A 63 7.94 7.65 0.96
C TRP A 63 6.91 7.29 -0.12
N ASP A 64 7.25 7.54 -1.37
CA ASP A 64 6.37 7.18 -2.49
C ASP A 64 6.31 5.67 -2.74
N LEU A 65 7.21 4.89 -2.13
CA LEU A 65 7.23 3.44 -2.24
C LEU A 65 6.21 2.75 -1.33
N VAL A 66 5.76 3.38 -0.25
CA VAL A 66 4.89 2.76 0.78
C VAL A 66 3.60 2.20 0.17
N MET A 67 2.83 3.01 -0.55
CA MET A 67 1.58 2.55 -1.16
C MET A 67 1.79 1.47 -2.25
N PRO A 68 2.74 1.59 -3.19
CA PRO A 68 3.09 0.49 -4.11
C PRO A 68 3.46 -0.81 -3.40
N LEU A 69 4.20 -0.73 -2.29
CA LEU A 69 4.60 -1.90 -1.54
C LEU A 69 3.40 -2.62 -0.92
N PHE A 70 2.38 -1.90 -0.42
CA PHE A 70 1.12 -2.50 0.03
C PHE A 70 0.38 -3.25 -1.10
N LEU A 71 0.28 -2.64 -2.29
CA LEU A 71 -0.34 -3.28 -3.44
C LEU A 71 0.46 -4.53 -3.86
N PHE A 72 1.77 -4.41 -3.97
CA PHE A 72 2.68 -5.50 -4.30
C PHE A 72 2.57 -6.66 -3.30
N MET A 73 2.59 -6.38 -1.99
CA MET A 73 2.49 -7.39 -0.93
C MET A 73 1.13 -8.10 -0.93
N THR A 74 0.07 -7.36 -1.29
CA THR A 74 -1.25 -7.96 -1.51
C THR A 74 -1.17 -8.99 -2.63
N GLY A 75 -0.58 -8.63 -3.77
CA GLY A 75 -0.32 -9.53 -4.89
C GLY A 75 0.55 -10.72 -4.51
N ALA A 76 1.67 -10.49 -3.82
CA ALA A 76 2.61 -11.54 -3.42
C ALA A 76 1.98 -12.64 -2.53
N SER A 77 0.93 -12.32 -1.81
CA SER A 77 0.18 -13.28 -1.00
C SER A 77 -0.86 -14.12 -1.81
N MET A 78 -1.27 -13.66 -2.99
CA MET A 78 -2.35 -14.29 -3.77
C MET A 78 -2.03 -15.70 -4.27
N PRO A 79 -0.82 -16.03 -4.78
CA PRO A 79 -0.49 -17.39 -5.20
C PRO A 79 -0.59 -18.42 -4.08
N PHE A 80 -0.44 -18.01 -2.83
CA PHE A 80 -0.58 -18.89 -1.66
C PHE A 80 -2.05 -19.14 -1.29
N SER A 81 -2.93 -18.19 -1.59
CA SER A 81 -4.36 -18.26 -1.22
C SER A 81 -5.26 -18.74 -2.36
N LEU A 82 -4.99 -18.31 -3.60
CA LEU A 82 -5.86 -18.56 -4.75
C LEU A 82 -5.50 -19.80 -5.58
N SER A 83 -4.25 -20.29 -5.51
CA SER A 83 -3.82 -21.40 -6.38
C SER A 83 -4.67 -22.68 -6.26
N LYS A 84 -5.29 -22.93 -5.13
CA LYS A 84 -6.18 -24.08 -4.93
C LYS A 84 -7.50 -23.99 -5.70
N TYR A 85 -7.81 -22.81 -6.24
CA TYR A 85 -9.02 -22.57 -7.01
C TYR A 85 -8.78 -22.44 -8.52
N VAL A 86 -7.51 -22.36 -8.93
CA VAL A 86 -7.15 -22.30 -10.35
C VAL A 86 -7.45 -23.62 -11.02
N GLY A 87 -8.19 -23.60 -12.13
CA GLY A 87 -8.57 -24.82 -12.88
C GLY A 87 -9.63 -25.70 -12.21
N MET A 88 -10.38 -25.16 -11.25
CA MET A 88 -11.52 -25.91 -10.67
C MET A 88 -12.55 -26.22 -11.75
N SER A 89 -13.06 -27.48 -11.75
CA SER A 89 -14.14 -27.93 -12.62
C SER A 89 -15.54 -27.50 -12.17
N GLY A 90 -15.63 -26.78 -11.02
CA GLY A 90 -16.91 -26.36 -10.43
C GLY A 90 -17.13 -24.84 -10.52
N SER A 91 -18.21 -24.38 -9.88
CA SER A 91 -18.56 -22.98 -9.84
C SER A 91 -17.50 -22.12 -9.08
N TYR A 92 -17.05 -21.05 -9.69
CA TYR A 92 -16.19 -20.04 -9.05
C TYR A 92 -16.93 -19.11 -8.08
N TRP A 93 -18.27 -19.22 -7.98
CA TRP A 93 -19.06 -18.31 -7.13
C TRP A 93 -18.63 -18.25 -5.66
N PRO A 94 -18.29 -19.37 -4.97
CA PRO A 94 -17.81 -19.30 -3.59
C PRO A 94 -16.48 -18.53 -3.44
N VAL A 95 -15.63 -18.54 -4.46
CA VAL A 95 -14.36 -17.78 -4.50
C VAL A 95 -14.66 -16.31 -4.73
N TYR A 96 -15.50 -16.00 -5.72
CA TYR A 96 -15.91 -14.62 -6.01
C TYR A 96 -16.63 -13.97 -4.83
N ARG A 97 -17.49 -14.68 -4.12
CA ARG A 97 -18.14 -14.19 -2.91
C ARG A 97 -17.12 -13.71 -1.85
N ARG A 98 -16.00 -14.45 -1.68
CA ARG A 98 -14.91 -14.04 -0.77
C ARG A 98 -14.15 -12.82 -1.29
N ILE A 99 -13.85 -12.80 -2.59
CA ILE A 99 -13.18 -11.69 -3.24
C ILE A 99 -14.03 -10.42 -3.12
N LEU A 100 -15.30 -10.48 -3.50
CA LEU A 100 -16.23 -9.36 -3.45
C LEU A 100 -16.45 -8.86 -2.02
N ARG A 101 -16.58 -9.78 -1.05
CA ARG A 101 -16.64 -9.40 0.37
C ARG A 101 -15.41 -8.63 0.78
N ARG A 102 -14.22 -9.09 0.39
CA ARG A 102 -12.96 -8.41 0.69
C ARG A 102 -12.91 -7.02 0.06
N VAL A 103 -13.23 -6.92 -1.22
CA VAL A 103 -13.29 -5.65 -1.96
C VAL A 103 -14.25 -4.69 -1.26
N PHE A 104 -15.48 -5.12 -0.97
CA PHE A 104 -16.49 -4.31 -0.29
C PHE A 104 -16.01 -3.80 1.07
N LEU A 105 -15.45 -4.69 1.92
CA LEU A 105 -14.94 -4.29 3.23
C LEU A 105 -13.78 -3.29 3.13
N LEU A 106 -12.87 -3.47 2.17
CA LEU A 106 -11.77 -2.53 1.95
C LEU A 106 -12.28 -1.15 1.46
N PHE A 107 -13.34 -1.10 0.64
CA PHE A 107 -13.98 0.15 0.25
C PHE A 107 -14.59 0.87 1.45
N ILE A 108 -15.36 0.16 2.28
CA ILE A 108 -15.95 0.73 3.50
C ILE A 108 -14.84 1.23 4.45
N PHE A 109 -13.78 0.47 4.65
CA PHE A 109 -12.65 0.88 5.50
C PHE A 109 -11.93 2.11 4.94
N GLY A 110 -11.79 2.21 3.61
CA GLY A 110 -11.27 3.40 2.96
C GLY A 110 -12.13 4.63 3.23
N MET A 111 -13.45 4.52 3.14
CA MET A 111 -14.37 5.60 3.49
C MET A 111 -14.31 5.98 4.97
N ILE A 112 -14.13 5.02 5.87
CA ILE A 112 -13.96 5.30 7.32
C ILE A 112 -12.67 6.10 7.56
N VAL A 113 -11.57 5.75 6.90
CA VAL A 113 -10.29 6.46 7.02
C VAL A 113 -10.40 7.90 6.52
N GLN A 114 -11.21 8.18 5.52
CA GLN A 114 -11.49 9.55 5.05
C GLN A 114 -12.36 10.37 6.04
N GLY A 115 -12.91 9.71 7.07
CA GLY A 115 -13.61 10.40 8.16
C GLY A 115 -15.04 10.84 7.87
N ASN A 116 -15.62 10.46 6.73
CA ASN A 116 -16.91 10.99 6.28
C ASN A 116 -18.04 9.96 6.13
N LEU A 117 -17.81 8.69 6.42
CA LEU A 117 -18.81 7.64 6.21
C LEU A 117 -20.10 7.85 7.02
N LEU A 118 -19.97 8.32 8.26
CA LEU A 118 -21.09 8.56 9.16
C LEU A 118 -21.40 10.05 9.39
N GLY A 119 -20.68 10.94 8.71
CA GLY A 119 -20.90 12.38 8.82
C GLY A 119 -22.24 12.83 8.25
N LEU A 120 -22.85 12.02 7.36
CA LEU A 120 -24.10 12.31 6.65
C LEU A 120 -24.06 13.64 5.89
N ASP A 121 -22.87 14.19 5.70
CA ASP A 121 -22.60 15.40 4.97
C ASP A 121 -22.22 15.06 3.53
N GLY A 122 -23.10 15.37 2.59
CA GLY A 122 -22.91 15.08 1.17
C GLY A 122 -21.70 15.82 0.56
N SER A 123 -21.20 16.88 1.19
CA SER A 123 -20.03 17.66 0.75
C SER A 123 -18.70 16.94 0.99
N HIS A 124 -18.67 15.95 1.89
CA HIS A 124 -17.44 15.24 2.27
C HIS A 124 -17.44 13.76 1.87
N ILE A 125 -18.41 13.30 1.08
CA ILE A 125 -18.47 11.90 0.63
C ILE A 125 -17.61 11.74 -0.62
N TYR A 126 -16.47 11.04 -0.46
CA TYR A 126 -15.61 10.63 -1.56
C TYR A 126 -15.75 9.13 -1.81
N LEU A 127 -16.13 8.75 -3.04
CA LEU A 127 -16.38 7.35 -3.35
C LEU A 127 -15.11 6.54 -3.56
N TYR A 128 -14.08 7.17 -4.14
CA TYR A 128 -12.81 6.50 -4.41
C TYR A 128 -11.65 7.49 -4.23
N SER A 129 -10.96 7.40 -3.11
CA SER A 129 -9.96 8.40 -2.71
C SER A 129 -8.92 7.87 -1.71
N ASN A 130 -8.82 6.51 -1.55
CA ASN A 130 -8.00 5.95 -0.48
C ASN A 130 -7.17 4.75 -0.93
N THR A 131 -6.02 4.56 -0.29
CA THR A 131 -5.11 3.42 -0.51
C THR A 131 -5.79 2.06 -0.35
N LEU A 132 -6.71 1.89 0.63
CA LEU A 132 -7.42 0.62 0.82
C LEU A 132 -8.33 0.29 -0.36
N GLN A 133 -8.94 1.31 -0.96
CA GLN A 133 -9.79 1.16 -2.15
C GLN A 133 -8.94 0.81 -3.38
N SER A 134 -7.76 1.42 -3.55
CA SER A 134 -6.82 1.07 -4.61
C SER A 134 -6.33 -0.38 -4.49
N ILE A 135 -6.04 -0.83 -3.25
CA ILE A 135 -5.71 -2.23 -2.96
C ILE A 135 -6.89 -3.14 -3.34
N ALA A 136 -8.11 -2.74 -3.03
CA ALA A 136 -9.31 -3.53 -3.34
C ALA A 136 -9.49 -3.74 -4.84
N VAL A 137 -9.38 -2.65 -5.63
CA VAL A 137 -9.52 -2.70 -7.09
C VAL A 137 -8.37 -3.47 -7.73
N GLY A 138 -7.12 -3.15 -7.35
CA GLY A 138 -5.95 -3.87 -7.84
C GLY A 138 -6.00 -5.37 -7.51
N TYR A 139 -6.44 -5.72 -6.30
CA TYR A 139 -6.66 -7.12 -5.89
C TYR A 139 -7.76 -7.80 -6.73
N PHE A 140 -8.87 -7.12 -7.00
CA PHE A 140 -9.95 -7.66 -7.83
C PHE A 140 -9.47 -7.97 -9.25
N ILE A 141 -8.81 -7.00 -9.91
CA ILE A 141 -8.24 -7.17 -11.26
C ILE A 141 -7.28 -8.36 -11.27
N ALA A 142 -6.32 -8.39 -10.33
CA ALA A 142 -5.34 -9.47 -10.26
C ALA A 142 -5.97 -10.83 -9.95
N ALA A 143 -7.04 -10.88 -9.13
CA ALA A 143 -7.75 -12.12 -8.81
C ALA A 143 -8.44 -12.71 -10.05
N VAL A 144 -9.12 -11.87 -10.84
CA VAL A 144 -9.74 -12.30 -12.10
C VAL A 144 -8.67 -12.86 -13.05
N ILE A 145 -7.56 -12.15 -13.21
CA ILE A 145 -6.46 -12.58 -14.10
C ILE A 145 -5.87 -13.92 -13.63
N GLN A 146 -5.61 -14.08 -12.33
CA GLN A 146 -4.99 -15.31 -11.80
C GLN A 146 -5.94 -16.53 -11.84
N LEU A 147 -7.24 -16.33 -11.65
CA LEU A 147 -8.20 -17.44 -11.64
C LEU A 147 -8.49 -18.00 -13.05
N HIS A 148 -8.50 -17.15 -14.08
CA HIS A 148 -9.00 -17.53 -15.41
C HIS A 148 -7.92 -17.69 -16.47
N PHE A 149 -6.72 -17.14 -16.25
CA PHE A 149 -5.70 -17.12 -17.29
C PHE A 149 -4.45 -17.92 -16.90
N SER A 150 -3.85 -18.62 -17.87
CA SER A 150 -2.56 -19.27 -17.70
C SER A 150 -1.44 -18.24 -17.49
N PHE A 151 -0.31 -18.66 -16.94
CA PHE A 151 0.77 -17.76 -16.57
C PHE A 151 1.28 -16.87 -17.74
N ARG A 152 1.35 -17.43 -18.94
CA ARG A 152 1.76 -16.67 -20.14
C ARG A 152 0.76 -15.56 -20.45
N TRP A 153 -0.52 -15.86 -20.37
CA TRP A 153 -1.60 -14.89 -20.56
C TRP A 153 -1.65 -13.85 -19.43
N GLN A 154 -1.34 -14.24 -18.19
CA GLN A 154 -1.24 -13.29 -17.08
C GLN A 154 -0.19 -12.21 -17.37
N ILE A 155 1.00 -12.59 -17.89
CA ILE A 155 2.03 -11.63 -18.31
C ILE A 155 1.50 -10.76 -19.46
N GLY A 156 0.94 -11.35 -20.51
CA GLY A 156 0.40 -10.62 -21.65
C GLY A 156 -0.68 -9.60 -21.26
N ILE A 157 -1.63 -10.00 -20.39
CA ILE A 157 -2.69 -9.11 -19.92
C ILE A 157 -2.10 -8.00 -19.04
N THR A 158 -1.10 -8.28 -18.20
CA THR A 158 -0.44 -7.26 -17.38
C THR A 158 0.24 -6.20 -18.25
N LEU A 159 0.92 -6.61 -19.33
CA LEU A 159 1.48 -5.70 -20.31
C LEU A 159 0.39 -4.93 -21.07
N LEU A 160 -0.68 -5.60 -21.46
CA LEU A 160 -1.82 -4.98 -22.12
C LEU A 160 -2.46 -3.87 -21.25
N LEU A 161 -2.60 -4.09 -19.94
CA LEU A 161 -3.11 -3.07 -19.01
C LEU A 161 -2.20 -1.83 -18.98
N LEU A 162 -0.87 -2.02 -19.03
CA LEU A 162 0.07 -0.90 -19.13
C LEU A 162 -0.10 -0.14 -20.44
N PHE A 163 -0.29 -0.83 -21.57
CA PHE A 163 -0.51 -0.19 -22.88
C PHE A 163 -1.85 0.53 -22.94
N ILE A 164 -2.92 -0.08 -22.43
CA ILE A 164 -4.24 0.57 -22.34
C ILE A 164 -4.16 1.84 -21.49
N TYR A 165 -3.41 1.81 -20.40
CA TYR A 165 -3.18 2.99 -19.58
C TYR A 165 -2.38 4.06 -20.33
N TRP A 166 -1.28 3.66 -20.97
CA TRP A 166 -0.29 4.55 -21.57
C TRP A 166 -0.82 5.31 -22.78
N ILE A 167 -1.53 4.65 -23.69
CA ILE A 167 -1.97 5.24 -24.97
C ILE A 167 -2.83 6.49 -24.74
N PRO A 168 -3.94 6.47 -23.99
CA PRO A 168 -4.74 7.67 -23.78
C PRO A 168 -3.99 8.75 -22.98
N MET A 169 -3.16 8.36 -21.99
CA MET A 169 -2.37 9.32 -21.22
C MET A 169 -1.40 10.12 -22.07
N THR A 170 -0.86 9.51 -23.13
CA THR A 170 0.13 10.15 -24.01
C THR A 170 -0.50 10.91 -25.19
N PHE A 171 -1.64 10.42 -25.73
CA PHE A 171 -2.22 10.95 -26.94
C PHE A 171 -3.50 11.79 -26.73
N LEU A 172 -4.19 11.64 -25.60
CA LEU A 172 -5.45 12.35 -25.29
C LEU A 172 -5.31 13.34 -24.13
N GLY A 173 -4.12 13.53 -23.61
CA GLY A 173 -3.83 14.46 -22.52
C GLY A 173 -2.33 14.77 -22.46
N ASP A 174 -1.95 15.51 -21.45
CA ASP A 174 -0.57 15.75 -21.07
C ASP A 174 -0.30 15.18 -19.67
N PHE A 175 0.91 15.36 -19.14
CA PHE A 175 1.26 14.91 -17.80
C PHE A 175 1.19 16.04 -16.76
N THR A 176 0.51 17.15 -17.07
CA THR A 176 0.27 18.22 -16.10
C THR A 176 -0.88 17.89 -15.15
N PRO A 177 -0.97 18.52 -13.99
CA PRO A 177 -2.08 18.31 -13.06
C PRO A 177 -3.45 18.53 -13.65
N ALA A 178 -3.62 19.52 -14.55
CA ALA A 178 -4.92 19.91 -15.08
C ALA A 178 -5.25 19.27 -16.45
N GLY A 179 -4.23 18.91 -17.23
CA GLY A 179 -4.41 18.46 -18.63
C GLY A 179 -4.36 16.96 -18.84
N ASN A 180 -4.13 16.15 -17.76
CA ASN A 180 -3.98 14.72 -17.93
C ASN A 180 -5.32 13.99 -18.18
N PHE A 181 -5.26 12.92 -18.97
CA PHE A 181 -6.44 12.13 -19.33
C PHE A 181 -7.10 11.45 -18.11
N ALA A 182 -6.32 10.96 -17.15
CA ALA A 182 -6.85 10.27 -15.97
C ALA A 182 -7.70 11.20 -15.10
N GLU A 183 -7.33 12.48 -15.00
CA GLU A 183 -8.12 13.53 -14.38
C GLU A 183 -9.47 13.72 -15.05
N GLN A 184 -9.48 13.78 -16.38
CA GLN A 184 -10.72 13.94 -17.16
C GLN A 184 -11.66 12.76 -16.92
N VAL A 185 -11.14 11.53 -16.84
CA VAL A 185 -11.93 10.34 -16.52
C VAL A 185 -12.51 10.43 -15.11
N ASP A 186 -11.69 10.82 -14.11
CA ASP A 186 -12.15 10.93 -12.73
C ASP A 186 -13.23 12.00 -12.58
N ARG A 187 -13.10 13.15 -13.26
CA ARG A 187 -14.15 14.18 -13.28
C ARG A 187 -15.45 13.66 -13.88
N CYS A 188 -15.35 12.90 -14.95
CA CYS A 188 -16.54 12.37 -15.65
C CYS A 188 -17.24 11.29 -14.82
N VAL A 189 -16.48 10.36 -14.19
CA VAL A 189 -17.04 9.18 -13.52
C VAL A 189 -17.44 9.47 -12.08
N LEU A 190 -16.59 10.17 -11.32
CA LEU A 190 -16.83 10.44 -9.90
C LEU A 190 -17.59 11.75 -9.66
N GLY A 191 -17.41 12.75 -10.54
CA GLY A 191 -18.07 14.04 -10.40
C GLY A 191 -17.82 14.67 -9.01
N ARG A 192 -18.89 15.07 -8.34
CA ARG A 192 -18.83 15.67 -6.98
C ARG A 192 -18.30 14.72 -5.89
N PHE A 193 -18.30 13.42 -6.14
CA PHE A 193 -17.86 12.39 -5.17
C PHE A 193 -16.37 12.08 -5.30
N ARG A 194 -15.63 12.88 -6.05
CA ARG A 194 -14.19 12.83 -6.18
C ARG A 194 -13.53 13.61 -5.05
N ASP A 195 -12.35 13.18 -4.60
CA ASP A 195 -11.49 14.03 -3.78
C ASP A 195 -11.02 15.27 -4.55
N GLY A 196 -10.73 16.37 -3.86
CA GLY A 196 -10.35 17.64 -4.51
C GLY A 196 -11.55 18.39 -5.13
N VAL A 197 -12.73 18.22 -4.61
CA VAL A 197 -13.89 19.06 -4.88
C VAL A 197 -14.03 20.12 -3.78
N PHE A 198 -14.20 21.38 -4.16
CA PHE A 198 -14.54 22.46 -3.23
C PHE A 198 -16.03 22.70 -3.19
N TRP A 199 -16.58 22.86 -2.00
CA TRP A 199 -17.94 23.24 -1.77
C TRP A 199 -17.99 24.68 -1.33
N ASN A 200 -18.84 25.47 -2.00
CA ASN A 200 -19.07 26.86 -1.66
C ASN A 200 -20.15 26.98 -0.59
N GLU A 201 -20.24 28.13 0.07
CA GLU A 201 -21.24 28.40 1.11
C GLU A 201 -22.68 28.32 0.60
N ASP A 202 -22.90 28.58 -0.71
CA ASP A 202 -24.21 28.48 -1.38
C ASP A 202 -24.63 27.04 -1.75
N GLY A 203 -23.82 26.04 -1.39
CA GLY A 203 -24.05 24.63 -1.71
C GLY A 203 -23.68 24.23 -3.14
N THR A 204 -23.12 25.13 -3.92
CA THR A 204 -22.50 24.78 -5.21
C THR A 204 -21.13 24.16 -5.00
N TRP A 205 -20.61 23.43 -6.01
CA TRP A 205 -19.31 22.80 -5.95
C TRP A 205 -18.51 23.04 -7.23
N SER A 206 -17.19 23.00 -7.10
CA SER A 206 -16.26 23.11 -8.21
C SER A 206 -15.07 22.16 -8.05
N PHE A 207 -14.45 21.78 -9.16
CA PHE A 207 -13.22 21.00 -9.09
C PHE A 207 -12.04 21.86 -8.66
N SER A 208 -11.19 21.32 -7.77
CA SER A 208 -9.93 21.95 -7.43
C SER A 208 -9.08 22.17 -8.69
N PRO A 209 -8.49 23.35 -8.86
CA PRO A 209 -7.50 23.57 -9.92
C PRO A 209 -6.22 22.79 -9.68
N TYR A 210 -5.97 22.37 -8.42
CA TYR A 210 -4.80 21.59 -8.01
C TYR A 210 -5.25 20.18 -7.68
N TYR A 211 -5.11 19.30 -8.66
CA TYR A 211 -5.50 17.93 -8.52
C TYR A 211 -4.53 17.12 -7.64
N ASN A 212 -5.04 16.20 -6.84
CA ASN A 212 -4.21 15.40 -5.94
C ASN A 212 -3.87 14.02 -6.53
N TYR A 213 -4.86 13.14 -6.75
CA TYR A 213 -4.66 11.76 -7.20
C TYR A 213 -5.73 11.35 -8.22
N THR A 214 -5.36 10.47 -9.18
CA THR A 214 -6.31 9.80 -10.07
C THR A 214 -6.58 8.38 -9.59
N TRP A 215 -7.80 7.93 -9.75
CA TRP A 215 -8.27 6.68 -9.19
C TRP A 215 -8.80 5.71 -10.24
N ILE A 216 -9.74 6.17 -11.08
CA ILE A 216 -10.44 5.29 -12.03
C ILE A 216 -9.49 4.77 -13.09
N TRP A 217 -8.81 5.67 -13.82
CA TRP A 217 -7.87 5.26 -14.87
C TRP A 217 -6.62 4.60 -14.28
N SER A 218 -6.11 5.11 -13.17
CA SER A 218 -4.99 4.56 -12.41
C SER A 218 -5.27 3.16 -11.83
N SER A 219 -6.53 2.73 -11.76
CA SER A 219 -6.90 1.37 -11.34
C SER A 219 -6.28 0.29 -12.23
N LEU A 220 -6.03 0.57 -13.51
CA LEU A 220 -5.33 -0.33 -14.43
C LEU A 220 -3.90 -0.61 -13.93
N THR A 221 -3.17 0.44 -13.59
CA THR A 221 -1.78 0.34 -13.10
C THR A 221 -1.70 -0.09 -11.64
N PHE A 222 -2.73 0.14 -10.80
CA PHE A 222 -2.88 -0.53 -9.51
C PHE A 222 -2.97 -2.05 -9.71
N GLY A 223 -3.77 -2.52 -10.68
CA GLY A 223 -3.85 -3.93 -11.06
C GLY A 223 -2.51 -4.50 -11.49
N VAL A 224 -1.73 -3.75 -12.28
CA VAL A 224 -0.37 -4.12 -12.69
C VAL A 224 0.55 -4.27 -11.49
N THR A 225 0.54 -3.31 -10.54
CA THR A 225 1.37 -3.36 -9.33
C THR A 225 1.05 -4.61 -8.49
N VAL A 226 -0.22 -4.95 -8.34
CA VAL A 226 -0.65 -6.19 -7.65
C VAL A 226 -0.21 -7.43 -8.43
N MET A 227 -0.29 -7.43 -9.76
CA MET A 227 0.18 -8.55 -10.59
C MET A 227 1.70 -8.74 -10.51
N LEU A 228 2.50 -7.67 -10.47
CA LEU A 228 3.94 -7.76 -10.23
C LEU A 228 4.22 -8.45 -8.88
N GLY A 229 3.48 -8.10 -7.83
CA GLY A 229 3.53 -8.81 -6.56
C GLY A 229 3.16 -10.29 -6.69
N ALA A 230 2.12 -10.61 -7.45
CA ALA A 230 1.69 -11.99 -7.68
C ALA A 230 2.75 -12.82 -8.41
N PHE A 231 3.49 -12.24 -9.36
CA PHE A 231 4.62 -12.88 -9.99
C PHE A 231 5.75 -13.17 -9.00
N ALA A 232 6.09 -12.21 -8.12
CA ALA A 232 7.05 -12.43 -7.06
C ALA A 232 6.61 -13.55 -6.11
N GLY A 233 5.34 -13.54 -5.69
CA GLY A 233 4.75 -14.59 -4.85
C GLY A 233 4.80 -15.97 -5.49
N LYS A 234 4.56 -16.07 -6.80
CA LYS A 234 4.67 -17.32 -7.56
C LYS A 234 6.12 -17.82 -7.61
N ILE A 235 7.08 -16.94 -7.92
CA ILE A 235 8.52 -17.27 -7.91
C ILE A 235 8.92 -17.83 -6.55
N MET A 236 8.55 -17.18 -5.45
CA MET A 236 8.86 -17.64 -4.10
C MET A 236 8.17 -18.97 -3.76
N LYS A 237 6.93 -19.18 -4.21
CA LYS A 237 6.18 -20.40 -3.95
C LYS A 237 6.77 -21.61 -4.68
N GLU A 238 7.09 -21.45 -5.97
CA GLU A 238 7.60 -22.53 -6.82
C GLU A 238 9.10 -22.79 -6.57
N GLY A 239 9.85 -21.76 -6.19
CA GLY A 239 11.29 -21.83 -5.98
C GLY A 239 11.73 -22.32 -4.59
N LYS A 240 10.83 -22.84 -3.74
CA LYS A 240 11.16 -23.27 -2.36
C LYS A 240 12.33 -24.25 -2.26
N ALA A 241 12.52 -25.11 -3.26
CA ALA A 241 13.62 -26.07 -3.33
C ALA A 241 15.00 -25.42 -3.57
N ASN A 242 15.02 -24.26 -4.25
CA ASN A 242 16.26 -23.54 -4.56
C ASN A 242 16.14 -22.05 -4.19
N ARG A 243 16.23 -21.77 -2.90
CA ARG A 243 16.08 -20.42 -2.34
C ARG A 243 17.08 -19.41 -2.91
N LYS A 244 18.31 -19.83 -3.21
CA LYS A 244 19.32 -18.98 -3.84
C LYS A 244 18.84 -18.48 -5.20
N LYS A 245 18.29 -19.37 -6.03
CA LYS A 245 17.72 -19.02 -7.33
C LYS A 245 16.55 -18.05 -7.21
N VAL A 246 15.70 -18.22 -6.19
CA VAL A 246 14.61 -17.26 -5.91
C VAL A 246 15.16 -15.85 -5.68
N VAL A 247 16.14 -15.69 -4.80
CA VAL A 247 16.80 -14.40 -4.54
C VAL A 247 17.35 -13.81 -5.84
N GLN A 248 18.11 -14.58 -6.60
CA GLN A 248 18.70 -14.13 -7.87
C GLN A 248 17.61 -13.68 -8.86
N THR A 249 16.55 -14.47 -9.04
CA THR A 249 15.46 -14.16 -9.96
C THR A 249 14.72 -12.88 -9.55
N LEU A 250 14.38 -12.73 -8.26
CA LEU A 250 13.74 -11.52 -7.76
C LEU A 250 14.64 -10.28 -7.96
N SER A 251 15.94 -10.40 -7.67
CA SER A 251 16.89 -9.29 -7.84
C SER A 251 17.06 -8.91 -9.31
N VAL A 252 17.20 -9.87 -10.22
CA VAL A 252 17.34 -9.60 -11.65
C VAL A 252 16.08 -8.93 -12.20
N ILE A 253 14.89 -9.44 -11.88
CA ILE A 253 13.64 -8.81 -12.30
C ILE A 253 13.54 -7.39 -11.74
N GLY A 254 13.88 -7.19 -10.45
CA GLY A 254 13.86 -5.87 -9.83
C GLY A 254 14.76 -4.86 -10.57
N VAL A 255 16.00 -5.23 -10.85
CA VAL A 255 16.95 -4.37 -11.60
C VAL A 255 16.45 -4.08 -13.02
N LEU A 256 15.93 -5.10 -13.72
CA LEU A 256 15.38 -4.92 -15.06
C LEU A 256 14.18 -3.98 -15.09
N LEU A 257 13.26 -4.09 -14.11
CA LEU A 257 12.10 -3.20 -14.01
C LEU A 257 12.52 -1.77 -13.73
N VAL A 258 13.50 -1.55 -12.84
CA VAL A 258 14.06 -0.21 -12.59
C VAL A 258 14.70 0.36 -13.86
N GLY A 259 15.51 -0.43 -14.56
CA GLY A 259 16.12 0.00 -15.83
C GLY A 259 15.09 0.37 -16.90
N LEU A 260 14.05 -0.47 -17.07
CA LEU A 260 12.95 -0.20 -18.00
C LEU A 260 12.15 1.05 -17.59
N ALA A 261 11.92 1.25 -16.29
CA ALA A 261 11.26 2.44 -15.77
C ALA A 261 12.02 3.72 -16.11
N MET A 262 13.35 3.71 -15.92
CA MET A 262 14.21 4.85 -16.26
C MET A 262 14.23 5.13 -17.75
N LEU A 263 14.25 4.10 -18.60
CA LEU A 263 14.13 4.29 -20.05
C LEU A 263 12.76 4.84 -20.44
N TRP A 264 11.69 4.32 -19.86
CA TRP A 264 10.34 4.79 -20.16
C TRP A 264 10.04 6.18 -19.59
N SER A 265 10.73 6.58 -18.53
CA SER A 265 10.57 7.93 -17.94
C SER A 265 10.98 9.06 -18.88
N LEU A 266 11.78 8.77 -19.89
CA LEU A 266 12.12 9.74 -20.95
C LEU A 266 10.90 10.18 -21.77
N GLN A 267 9.86 9.36 -21.83
CA GLN A 267 8.61 9.65 -22.55
C GLN A 267 7.43 9.87 -21.61
N MET A 268 7.33 9.08 -20.55
CA MET A 268 6.26 9.14 -19.56
C MET A 268 6.89 9.43 -18.18
N PRO A 269 6.78 10.66 -17.66
CA PRO A 269 7.42 11.04 -16.42
C PRO A 269 6.95 10.19 -15.23
N ILE A 270 7.80 10.07 -14.22
CA ILE A 270 7.51 9.33 -13.00
C ILE A 270 6.61 10.19 -12.13
N ILE A 271 5.31 9.91 -12.12
CA ILE A 271 4.32 10.66 -11.34
C ILE A 271 3.47 9.68 -10.54
N LYS A 272 3.64 9.70 -9.20
CA LYS A 272 2.89 8.84 -8.30
C LYS A 272 1.40 9.15 -8.29
N ARG A 273 1.04 10.42 -8.33
CA ARG A 273 -0.36 10.86 -8.25
C ARG A 273 -1.20 10.38 -9.42
N LEU A 274 -0.58 10.20 -10.59
CA LEU A 274 -1.19 9.59 -11.78
C LEU A 274 -0.97 8.08 -11.85
N TRP A 275 -0.04 7.53 -11.04
CA TRP A 275 0.39 6.14 -11.11
C TRP A 275 0.85 5.73 -12.49
N THR A 276 1.72 6.57 -13.09
CA THR A 276 2.21 6.38 -14.46
C THR A 276 2.86 5.01 -14.69
N GLY A 277 2.94 4.56 -15.93
CA GLY A 277 3.57 3.29 -16.26
C GLY A 277 5.03 3.22 -15.81
N SER A 278 5.80 4.31 -16.00
CA SER A 278 7.17 4.45 -15.49
C SER A 278 7.24 4.35 -13.96
N MET A 279 6.34 5.03 -13.25
CA MET A 279 6.21 4.94 -11.79
C MET A 279 5.86 3.50 -11.33
N THR A 280 4.95 2.85 -12.06
CA THR A 280 4.54 1.46 -11.78
C THR A 280 5.70 0.48 -11.90
N LEU A 281 6.51 0.61 -12.94
CA LEU A 281 7.68 -0.24 -13.14
C LEU A 281 8.79 0.09 -12.14
N LEU A 282 9.04 1.37 -11.84
CA LEU A 282 10.05 1.80 -10.89
C LEU A 282 9.73 1.28 -9.49
N SER A 283 8.54 1.56 -9.00
CA SER A 283 8.11 1.12 -7.67
C SER A 283 8.02 -0.41 -7.59
N GLY A 284 7.51 -1.07 -8.65
CA GLY A 284 7.52 -2.52 -8.76
C GLY A 284 8.91 -3.11 -8.67
N GLY A 285 9.89 -2.52 -9.38
CA GLY A 285 11.29 -2.90 -9.33
C GLY A 285 11.88 -2.81 -7.92
N TYR A 286 11.67 -1.68 -7.22
CA TYR A 286 12.08 -1.53 -5.82
C TYR A 286 11.37 -2.53 -4.89
N CYS A 287 10.10 -2.81 -5.11
CA CYS A 287 9.38 -3.83 -4.35
C CYS A 287 9.99 -5.23 -4.54
N PHE A 288 10.39 -5.60 -5.77
CA PHE A 288 11.10 -6.85 -6.04
C PHE A 288 12.45 -6.91 -5.33
N LEU A 289 13.23 -5.82 -5.34
CA LEU A 289 14.54 -5.76 -4.66
C LEU A 289 14.39 -5.85 -3.15
N LEU A 290 13.42 -5.13 -2.55
CA LEU A 290 13.12 -5.25 -1.13
C LEU A 290 12.67 -6.67 -0.77
N MET A 291 11.80 -7.27 -1.59
CA MET A 291 11.36 -8.65 -1.37
C MET A 291 12.55 -9.63 -1.45
N ALA A 292 13.46 -9.43 -2.41
CA ALA A 292 14.67 -10.24 -2.53
C ALA A 292 15.56 -10.12 -1.29
N LEU A 293 15.75 -8.89 -0.77
CA LEU A 293 16.53 -8.61 0.43
C LEU A 293 15.93 -9.31 1.67
N PHE A 294 14.64 -9.13 1.90
CA PHE A 294 13.95 -9.74 3.05
C PHE A 294 13.89 -11.27 2.93
N TYR A 295 13.65 -11.81 1.73
CA TYR A 295 13.67 -13.25 1.48
C TYR A 295 15.08 -13.83 1.69
N TYR A 296 16.13 -13.14 1.20
CA TYR A 296 17.53 -13.55 1.42
C TYR A 296 17.85 -13.61 2.92
N TRP A 297 17.53 -12.56 3.66
CA TRP A 297 17.90 -12.48 5.08
C TRP A 297 17.11 -13.43 5.96
N ILE A 298 15.81 -13.51 5.73
CA ILE A 298 14.87 -14.22 6.61
C ILE A 298 14.69 -15.67 6.18
N ASP A 299 14.29 -15.93 4.92
CA ASP A 299 13.95 -17.29 4.49
C ASP A 299 15.18 -18.08 4.01
N TYR A 300 16.14 -17.43 3.35
CA TYR A 300 17.34 -18.13 2.87
C TYR A 300 18.40 -18.28 3.98
N LYS A 301 18.75 -17.21 4.70
CA LYS A 301 19.74 -17.23 5.79
C LYS A 301 19.16 -17.66 7.14
N GLY A 302 17.84 -17.64 7.32
CA GLY A 302 17.16 -18.05 8.55
C GLY A 302 17.19 -17.03 9.70
N HIS A 303 17.55 -15.76 9.43
CA HIS A 303 17.69 -14.72 10.44
C HIS A 303 16.33 -14.04 10.73
N SER A 304 15.43 -14.75 11.41
CA SER A 304 14.14 -14.18 11.84
C SER A 304 14.12 -13.72 13.30
N ARG A 305 15.12 -14.11 14.12
CA ARG A 305 15.22 -13.70 15.53
C ARG A 305 15.45 -12.18 15.61
N GLY A 306 14.71 -11.51 16.49
CA GLY A 306 14.76 -10.04 16.61
C GLY A 306 13.80 -9.28 15.68
N LEU A 307 13.27 -9.90 14.63
CA LEU A 307 12.31 -9.26 13.70
C LEU A 307 10.85 -9.65 13.97
N ASN A 308 10.59 -10.48 14.99
CA ASN A 308 9.24 -10.98 15.27
C ASN A 308 8.25 -9.89 15.70
N TRP A 309 8.74 -8.76 16.21
CA TRP A 309 7.89 -7.63 16.54
C TRP A 309 7.27 -6.98 15.29
N LEU A 310 7.95 -7.02 14.14
CA LEU A 310 7.37 -6.58 12.86
C LEU A 310 6.21 -7.47 12.42
N LYS A 311 6.22 -8.78 12.76
CA LYS A 311 5.08 -9.66 12.48
C LYS A 311 3.80 -9.20 13.19
N VAL A 312 3.92 -8.50 14.32
CA VAL A 312 2.76 -7.95 15.02
C VAL A 312 2.01 -6.97 14.12
N TYR A 313 2.72 -6.08 13.45
CA TYR A 313 2.16 -5.17 12.44
C TYR A 313 1.69 -5.94 11.20
N GLY A 314 2.54 -6.77 10.61
CA GLY A 314 2.26 -7.46 9.35
C GLY A 314 1.05 -8.41 9.40
N MET A 315 0.84 -9.09 10.53
CA MET A 315 -0.31 -9.97 10.75
C MET A 315 -1.61 -9.23 11.03
N ASN A 316 -1.51 -7.99 11.55
CA ASN A 316 -2.64 -7.10 11.85
C ASN A 316 -2.69 -5.89 10.91
N SER A 317 -2.25 -6.02 9.65
CA SER A 317 -1.97 -4.90 8.77
C SER A 317 -3.15 -3.94 8.58
N ILE A 318 -4.34 -4.45 8.34
CA ILE A 318 -5.53 -3.61 8.15
C ILE A 318 -5.92 -2.94 9.46
N THR A 319 -5.86 -3.66 10.59
CA THR A 319 -6.14 -3.09 11.92
C THR A 319 -5.13 -2.01 12.29
N ALA A 320 -3.85 -2.23 12.01
CA ALA A 320 -2.79 -1.26 12.29
C ALA A 320 -3.01 0.04 11.50
N TYR A 321 -3.34 -0.08 10.22
CA TYR A 321 -3.63 1.07 9.37
C TYR A 321 -4.89 1.81 9.85
N LEU A 322 -6.00 1.08 10.05
CA LEU A 322 -7.28 1.70 10.49
C LEU A 322 -7.14 2.40 11.83
N LEU A 323 -6.53 1.76 12.82
CA LEU A 323 -6.37 2.36 14.15
C LEU A 323 -5.35 3.51 14.12
N GLY A 324 -4.32 3.43 13.27
CA GLY A 324 -3.34 4.51 13.11
C GLY A 324 -3.95 5.79 12.53
N GLU A 325 -4.89 5.65 11.58
CA GLU A 325 -5.53 6.77 10.89
C GLU A 325 -6.77 7.31 11.63
N VAL A 326 -7.56 6.41 12.24
CA VAL A 326 -8.89 6.78 12.78
C VAL A 326 -8.84 7.09 14.27
N VAL A 327 -7.95 6.43 15.04
CA VAL A 327 -7.97 6.53 16.49
C VAL A 327 -6.81 7.37 17.01
N ASN A 328 -7.14 8.44 17.71
CA ASN A 328 -6.17 9.29 18.37
C ASN A 328 -5.98 8.88 19.84
N PHE A 329 -4.91 8.13 20.13
CA PHE A 329 -4.57 7.73 21.50
C PHE A 329 -3.79 8.80 22.29
N ARG A 330 -3.49 9.99 21.67
CA ARG A 330 -2.74 11.07 22.34
C ARG A 330 -3.44 11.57 23.61
N CYS A 331 -4.77 11.61 23.62
CA CYS A 331 -5.54 12.01 24.81
C CYS A 331 -5.30 11.05 25.98
N ILE A 332 -5.22 9.74 25.72
CA ILE A 332 -4.92 8.74 26.74
C ILE A 332 -3.47 8.91 27.22
N ALA A 333 -2.52 9.07 26.29
CA ALA A 333 -1.12 9.30 26.60
C ALA A 333 -0.94 10.58 27.44
N ASP A 334 -1.62 11.68 27.09
CA ASP A 334 -1.58 12.94 27.83
C ASP A 334 -2.13 12.79 29.25
N SER A 335 -3.28 12.16 29.41
CA SER A 335 -3.90 11.94 30.73
C SER A 335 -3.00 11.15 31.69
N VAL A 336 -2.23 10.19 31.16
CA VAL A 336 -1.33 9.36 31.98
C VAL A 336 0.01 10.05 32.24
N SER A 337 0.52 10.84 31.29
CA SER A 337 1.87 11.39 31.32
C SER A 337 1.93 12.91 31.51
N TYR A 338 0.80 13.57 31.83
CA TYR A 338 0.71 15.03 31.95
C TYR A 338 1.79 15.63 32.85
N GLY A 339 2.13 14.96 33.96
CA GLY A 339 3.19 15.41 34.88
C GLY A 339 4.58 15.47 34.25
N LEU A 340 4.83 14.77 33.13
CA LEU A 340 6.11 14.85 32.41
C LEU A 340 6.27 16.17 31.64
N LYS A 341 5.18 16.90 31.37
CA LYS A 341 5.21 18.16 30.63
C LYS A 341 6.15 19.17 31.23
N GLN A 342 6.19 19.26 32.55
CA GLN A 342 7.08 20.18 33.27
C GLN A 342 8.59 19.87 33.09
N TYR A 343 8.94 18.60 32.83
CA TYR A 343 10.33 18.17 32.63
C TYR A 343 10.74 18.13 31.17
N MET A 344 9.80 17.88 30.26
CA MET A 344 10.07 17.71 28.84
C MET A 344 9.95 19.00 28.04
N GLY A 345 9.24 20.01 28.56
CA GLY A 345 9.05 21.31 27.88
C GLY A 345 8.54 21.09 26.43
N ASP A 346 9.26 21.68 25.48
CA ASP A 346 8.93 21.64 24.04
C ASP A 346 9.03 20.24 23.39
N TYR A 347 9.65 19.28 24.07
CA TYR A 347 9.69 17.88 23.62
C TYR A 347 8.45 17.06 24.02
N TYR A 348 7.56 17.62 24.82
CA TYR A 348 6.34 16.92 25.24
C TYR A 348 5.42 16.51 24.09
N PRO A 349 5.22 17.30 23.03
CA PRO A 349 4.49 16.88 21.84
C PRO A 349 5.12 15.68 21.11
N VAL A 350 6.46 15.58 21.11
CA VAL A 350 7.19 14.42 20.54
C VAL A 350 6.89 13.18 21.36
N TRP A 351 6.95 13.30 22.70
CA TRP A 351 6.57 12.23 23.62
C TRP A 351 5.14 11.75 23.39
N LEU A 352 4.17 12.68 23.27
CA LEU A 352 2.77 12.30 23.01
C LEU A 352 2.60 11.57 21.69
N THR A 353 3.34 11.96 20.66
CA THR A 353 3.33 11.25 19.37
C THR A 353 3.92 9.85 19.51
N PHE A 354 5.04 9.71 20.18
CA PHE A 354 5.64 8.39 20.47
C PHE A 354 4.69 7.51 21.29
N ALA A 355 4.12 8.02 22.37
CA ALA A 355 3.22 7.30 23.26
C ALA A 355 1.92 6.87 22.54
N ASN A 356 1.37 7.71 21.67
CA ASN A 356 0.22 7.36 20.84
C ASN A 356 0.44 6.07 20.04
N TYR A 357 1.55 5.99 19.32
CA TYR A 357 1.86 4.81 18.49
C TYR A 357 2.40 3.64 19.32
N LEU A 358 2.96 3.88 20.49
CA LEU A 358 3.34 2.84 21.43
C LEU A 358 2.09 2.14 22.01
N ILE A 359 1.04 2.89 22.34
CA ILE A 359 -0.25 2.32 22.78
C ILE A 359 -0.83 1.46 21.65
N LEU A 360 -0.84 1.96 20.41
CA LEU A 360 -1.26 1.19 19.25
C LEU A 360 -0.48 -0.11 19.11
N PHE A 361 0.86 -0.07 19.23
CA PHE A 361 1.70 -1.27 19.15
C PHE A 361 1.33 -2.30 20.23
N PHE A 362 1.14 -1.89 21.47
CA PHE A 362 0.76 -2.80 22.55
C PHE A 362 -0.62 -3.43 22.31
N LEU A 363 -1.57 -2.67 21.78
CA LEU A 363 -2.88 -3.17 21.40
C LEU A 363 -2.77 -4.24 20.30
N LEU A 364 -2.02 -3.96 19.22
CA LEU A 364 -1.75 -4.93 18.16
C LEU A 364 -1.02 -6.18 18.70
N ARG A 365 -0.07 -6.01 19.62
CA ARG A 365 0.65 -7.12 20.26
C ARG A 365 -0.28 -7.98 21.11
N MET A 366 -1.22 -7.37 21.84
CA MET A 366 -2.25 -8.10 22.58
C MET A 366 -3.13 -8.92 21.64
N MET A 367 -3.60 -8.32 20.54
CA MET A 367 -4.37 -9.02 19.51
C MET A 367 -3.58 -10.17 18.89
N TYR A 368 -2.32 -9.95 18.56
CA TYR A 368 -1.42 -10.97 18.02
C TYR A 368 -1.25 -12.16 18.96
N LYS A 369 -1.02 -11.90 20.26
CA LYS A 369 -0.88 -12.96 21.28
C LYS A 369 -2.16 -13.76 21.46
N ARG A 370 -3.32 -13.14 21.33
CA ARG A 370 -4.62 -13.79 21.44
C ARG A 370 -5.11 -14.43 20.13
N GLY A 371 -4.35 -14.32 19.04
CA GLY A 371 -4.74 -14.85 17.71
C GLY A 371 -5.93 -14.11 17.10
N LEU A 372 -6.20 -12.88 17.54
CA LEU A 372 -7.27 -12.04 17.02
C LEU A 372 -6.74 -11.27 15.80
N PHE A 373 -7.24 -11.60 14.62
CA PHE A 373 -6.87 -10.93 13.37
C PHE A 373 -8.14 -10.51 12.63
N LEU A 374 -8.15 -9.27 12.15
CA LEU A 374 -9.21 -8.80 11.26
C LEU A 374 -9.07 -9.53 9.92
N LYS A 375 -9.98 -10.46 9.66
CA LYS A 375 -10.02 -11.22 8.41
C LYS A 375 -10.92 -10.51 7.41
N VAL A 376 -10.30 -9.92 6.41
CA VAL A 376 -10.95 -9.26 5.26
C VAL A 376 -10.73 -10.07 4.01
#